data_687f9e87177f452f7d63d06f413ce135
#
_entry.id   687f9e87177f452f7d63d06f413ce135
#
_cell.length_a   1.000
_cell.length_b   1.000
_cell.length_c   1.000
_cell.angle_alpha   90.00
_cell.angle_beta   90.00
_cell.angle_gamma   90.00
#
_symmetry.space_group_name_H-M   'P 1'
#
loop_
_entity.id
_entity.type
_entity.pdbx_description
1 polymer ?
#
loop_
_entity_poly.entity_id
_entity_poly.type
_entity_poly.pdbx_seq_one_letter_code
_entity_poly.pdbx_strand_id
1 'polypeptide(L)'
;SRAPYFLFPLQLDSDSQVRRYSPFSGMKEAIAHVLASFAHSAPKSMHLLIRNHPLDNGLINYRRYIRRFSHACGLEGRVHFVESGRAALMMDRSEGMVVLNSTIGISGLQRGIPVYCVGTSIYAVRGLASSQEEQDLDDFWSNPQKPCPETLRHFEKVLKCRTLINGNFYTEEGVRLAIQGVMERIA
;
A
#
# COMPACT_ATOMS: atom_id res chain seq x y z
N SER A 1 -20.51 -1.75 -17.34
CA SER A 1 -20.20 -1.33 -15.97
C SER A 1 -19.03 -2.18 -15.48
N ARG A 2 -17.95 -1.56 -15.01
CA ARG A 2 -16.82 -2.29 -14.41
C ARG A 2 -17.12 -2.45 -12.92
N ALA A 3 -16.86 -3.64 -12.37
CA ALA A 3 -17.05 -3.89 -10.95
C ALA A 3 -16.14 -2.98 -10.11
N PRO A 4 -16.63 -2.38 -9.01
CA PRO A 4 -15.80 -1.60 -8.09
C PRO A 4 -14.79 -2.51 -7.37
N TYR A 5 -13.61 -1.99 -7.04
CA TYR A 5 -12.57 -2.79 -6.42
C TYR A 5 -11.67 -2.02 -5.47
N PHE A 6 -11.13 -2.74 -4.50
CA PHE A 6 -9.98 -2.31 -3.70
C PHE A 6 -8.69 -2.82 -4.32
N LEU A 7 -7.60 -2.03 -4.18
CA LEU A 7 -6.28 -2.40 -4.67
C LEU A 7 -5.38 -2.85 -3.50
N PHE A 8 -4.74 -4.01 -3.65
CA PHE A 8 -3.73 -4.49 -2.71
C PHE A 8 -2.41 -4.74 -3.45
N PRO A 9 -1.50 -3.75 -3.51
CA PRO A 9 -0.17 -3.93 -4.08
C PRO A 9 0.72 -4.70 -3.10
N LEU A 10 1.32 -5.78 -3.58
CA LEU A 10 2.25 -6.58 -2.80
C LEU A 10 3.62 -5.90 -2.72
N GLN A 11 4.36 -6.22 -1.66
CA GLN A 11 5.76 -5.87 -1.47
C GLN A 11 6.65 -7.08 -1.72
N LEU A 12 7.96 -6.86 -1.80
CA LEU A 12 8.92 -7.97 -1.82
C LEU A 12 8.96 -8.64 -0.44
N ASP A 13 8.92 -9.96 -0.42
CA ASP A 13 9.01 -10.73 0.83
C ASP A 13 10.35 -10.53 1.56
N SER A 14 11.40 -10.17 0.80
CA SER A 14 12.72 -9.83 1.31
C SER A 14 12.84 -8.40 1.87
N ASP A 15 11.83 -7.56 1.68
CA ASP A 15 11.85 -6.18 2.15
C ASP A 15 11.92 -6.13 3.68
N SER A 16 12.86 -5.35 4.21
CA SER A 16 13.00 -5.12 5.65
C SER A 16 11.75 -4.50 6.27
N GLN A 17 10.99 -3.72 5.51
CA GLN A 17 9.72 -3.14 5.94
C GLN A 17 8.68 -4.23 6.23
N VAL A 18 8.63 -5.28 5.41
CA VAL A 18 7.76 -6.43 5.64
C VAL A 18 8.16 -7.18 6.90
N ARG A 19 9.47 -7.41 7.10
CA ARG A 19 9.97 -8.27 8.18
C ARG A 19 10.08 -7.60 9.54
N ARG A 20 10.31 -6.28 9.59
CA ARG A 20 10.58 -5.55 10.85
C ARG A 20 9.44 -4.67 11.29
N TYR A 21 8.63 -4.18 10.35
CA TYR A 21 7.59 -3.18 10.60
C TYR A 21 6.20 -3.66 10.21
N SER A 22 6.01 -4.98 10.20
CA SER A 22 4.68 -5.57 10.08
C SER A 22 4.46 -6.65 11.13
N PRO A 23 3.22 -6.95 11.48
CA PRO A 23 2.89 -8.05 12.40
C PRO A 23 3.00 -9.43 11.75
N PHE A 24 3.37 -9.51 10.47
CA PHE A 24 3.40 -10.74 9.68
C PHE A 24 4.82 -11.25 9.46
N SER A 25 4.97 -12.56 9.41
CA SER A 25 6.24 -13.22 9.09
C SER A 25 6.68 -13.06 7.62
N GLY A 26 5.74 -12.64 6.74
CA GLY A 26 5.99 -12.39 5.32
C GLY A 26 4.71 -12.11 4.54
N MET A 27 4.86 -11.90 3.23
CA MET A 27 3.74 -11.52 2.37
C MET A 27 2.61 -12.56 2.28
N LYS A 28 2.90 -13.86 2.42
CA LYS A 28 1.85 -14.87 2.42
C LYS A 28 0.87 -14.72 3.58
N GLU A 29 1.39 -14.44 4.76
CA GLU A 29 0.55 -14.23 5.95
C GLU A 29 -0.27 -12.94 5.83
N ALA A 30 0.34 -11.86 5.34
CA ALA A 30 -0.37 -10.62 5.06
C ALA A 30 -1.49 -10.81 4.02
N ILE A 31 -1.23 -11.58 2.94
CA ILE A 31 -2.23 -11.92 1.93
C ILE A 31 -3.38 -12.73 2.55
N ALA A 32 -3.07 -13.71 3.39
CA ALA A 32 -4.08 -14.51 4.07
C ALA A 32 -4.98 -13.65 4.96
N HIS A 33 -4.38 -12.77 5.76
CA HIS A 33 -5.10 -11.84 6.63
C HIS A 33 -6.05 -10.93 5.82
N VAL A 34 -5.55 -10.28 4.77
CA VAL A 34 -6.35 -9.39 3.92
C VAL A 34 -7.49 -10.15 3.21
N LEU A 35 -7.22 -11.35 2.69
CA LEU A 35 -8.24 -12.16 2.02
C LEU A 35 -9.31 -12.66 3.01
N ALA A 36 -8.93 -13.03 4.23
CA ALA A 36 -9.88 -13.48 5.26
C ALA A 36 -10.83 -12.33 5.67
N SER A 37 -10.29 -11.15 5.96
CA SER A 37 -11.08 -9.95 6.26
C SER A 37 -11.98 -9.57 5.07
N PHE A 38 -11.46 -9.58 3.84
CA PHE A 38 -12.24 -9.28 2.64
C PHE A 38 -13.39 -10.29 2.43
N ALA A 39 -13.17 -11.56 2.69
CA ALA A 39 -14.21 -12.59 2.60
C ALA A 39 -15.31 -12.39 3.64
N HIS A 40 -14.91 -12.00 4.84
CA HIS A 40 -15.82 -11.82 5.99
C HIS A 40 -16.69 -10.58 5.84
N SER A 41 -16.08 -9.43 5.51
CA SER A 41 -16.72 -8.13 5.71
C SER A 41 -16.94 -7.31 4.45
N ALA A 42 -16.22 -7.59 3.34
CA ALA A 42 -16.38 -6.77 2.14
C ALA A 42 -17.74 -6.99 1.46
N PRO A 43 -18.40 -5.90 1.00
CA PRO A 43 -19.65 -6.01 0.23
C PRO A 43 -19.53 -6.99 -0.94
N LYS A 44 -20.54 -7.78 -1.20
CA LYS A 44 -20.51 -8.84 -2.23
C LYS A 44 -20.26 -8.33 -3.66
N SER A 45 -20.60 -7.07 -3.94
CA SER A 45 -20.33 -6.41 -5.21
C SER A 45 -18.89 -5.95 -5.39
N MET A 46 -18.10 -5.90 -4.30
CA MET A 46 -16.72 -5.45 -4.32
C MET A 46 -15.76 -6.55 -4.76
N HIS A 47 -14.74 -6.16 -5.50
CA HIS A 47 -13.65 -7.00 -5.93
C HIS A 47 -12.34 -6.57 -5.24
N LEU A 48 -11.38 -7.48 -5.17
CA LEU A 48 -10.02 -7.20 -4.69
C LEU A 48 -9.03 -7.45 -5.83
N LEU A 49 -8.32 -6.41 -6.24
CA LEU A 49 -7.25 -6.48 -7.22
C LEU A 49 -5.91 -6.54 -6.48
N ILE A 50 -5.26 -7.68 -6.53
CA ILE A 50 -3.94 -7.89 -5.95
C ILE A 50 -2.90 -7.74 -7.05
N ARG A 51 -1.98 -6.78 -6.88
CA ARG A 51 -0.93 -6.50 -7.86
C ARG A 51 0.41 -6.99 -7.35
N ASN A 52 1.11 -7.79 -8.16
CA ASN A 52 2.45 -8.24 -7.82
C ASN A 52 3.46 -7.08 -7.78
N HIS A 53 4.53 -7.25 -7.01
CA HIS A 53 5.63 -6.30 -7.04
C HIS A 53 6.39 -6.42 -8.37
N PRO A 54 6.73 -5.31 -9.05
CA PRO A 54 7.39 -5.37 -10.36
C PRO A 54 8.79 -6.01 -10.34
N LEU A 55 9.44 -6.04 -9.17
CA LEU A 55 10.74 -6.68 -8.97
C LEU A 55 10.63 -8.06 -8.29
N ASP A 56 9.45 -8.65 -8.25
CA ASP A 56 9.29 -10.00 -7.71
C ASP A 56 10.04 -11.00 -8.58
N ASN A 57 10.85 -11.85 -7.95
CA ASN A 57 11.70 -12.83 -8.62
C ASN A 57 10.98 -14.14 -8.96
N GLY A 58 9.71 -14.28 -8.60
CA GLY A 58 8.89 -15.45 -8.89
C GLY A 58 9.20 -16.70 -8.06
N LEU A 59 10.11 -16.64 -7.07
CA LEU A 59 10.40 -17.78 -6.18
C LEU A 59 9.17 -18.21 -5.38
N ILE A 60 8.31 -17.27 -5.05
CA ILE A 60 7.03 -17.53 -4.39
C ILE A 60 5.92 -17.44 -5.45
N ASN A 61 5.22 -18.54 -5.68
CA ASN A 61 4.08 -18.52 -6.60
C ASN A 61 2.84 -17.92 -5.92
N TYR A 62 2.78 -16.58 -5.86
CA TYR A 62 1.65 -15.85 -5.27
C TYR A 62 0.34 -16.11 -6.01
N ARG A 63 0.35 -16.25 -7.34
CA ARG A 63 -0.84 -16.58 -8.14
C ARG A 63 -1.51 -17.86 -7.64
N ARG A 64 -0.72 -18.93 -7.46
CA ARG A 64 -1.23 -20.21 -6.96
C ARG A 64 -1.72 -20.10 -5.51
N TYR A 65 -0.97 -19.38 -4.67
CA TYR A 65 -1.30 -19.19 -3.27
C TYR A 65 -2.62 -18.43 -3.12
N ILE A 66 -2.75 -17.27 -3.76
CA ILE A 66 -3.95 -16.42 -3.74
C ILE A 66 -5.17 -17.20 -4.25
N ARG A 67 -5.04 -17.90 -5.39
CA ARG A 67 -6.14 -18.71 -5.95
C ARG A 67 -6.63 -19.78 -4.97
N ARG A 68 -5.72 -20.50 -4.32
CA ARG A 68 -6.09 -21.56 -3.36
C ARG A 68 -6.80 -20.97 -2.12
N PHE A 69 -6.26 -19.88 -1.60
CA PHE A 69 -6.82 -19.22 -0.43
C PHE A 69 -8.18 -18.59 -0.75
N SER A 70 -8.30 -17.91 -1.88
CA SER A 70 -9.58 -17.33 -2.34
C SER A 70 -10.67 -18.40 -2.51
N HIS A 71 -10.31 -19.56 -3.07
CA HIS A 71 -11.24 -20.69 -3.17
C HIS A 71 -11.69 -21.18 -1.78
N ALA A 72 -10.75 -21.35 -0.85
CA ALA A 72 -11.08 -21.78 0.52
C ALA A 72 -11.97 -20.75 1.27
N CYS A 73 -11.91 -19.48 0.90
CA CYS A 73 -12.73 -18.41 1.48
C CYS A 73 -14.01 -18.07 0.70
N GLY A 74 -14.33 -18.80 -0.38
CA GLY A 74 -15.53 -18.53 -1.21
C GLY A 74 -15.47 -17.21 -1.97
N LEU A 75 -14.26 -16.80 -2.41
CA LEU A 75 -14.00 -15.54 -3.11
C LEU A 75 -13.82 -15.71 -4.63
N GLU A 76 -14.26 -16.82 -5.21
CA GLU A 76 -14.16 -17.05 -6.64
C GLU A 76 -14.83 -15.94 -7.45
N GLY A 77 -14.13 -15.44 -8.45
CA GLY A 77 -14.59 -14.35 -9.31
C GLY A 77 -14.49 -12.95 -8.70
N ARG A 78 -14.16 -12.83 -7.39
CA ARG A 78 -14.04 -11.55 -6.70
C ARG A 78 -12.59 -11.12 -6.46
N VAL A 79 -11.62 -12.02 -6.50
CA VAL A 79 -10.19 -11.74 -6.31
C VAL A 79 -9.45 -11.93 -7.61
N HIS A 80 -8.69 -10.90 -8.00
CA HIS A 80 -7.94 -10.85 -9.25
C HIS A 80 -6.47 -10.58 -8.96
N PHE A 81 -5.60 -11.44 -9.48
CA PHE A 81 -4.16 -11.25 -9.36
C PHE A 81 -3.56 -10.82 -10.69
N VAL A 82 -2.82 -9.71 -10.68
CA VAL A 82 -2.12 -9.16 -11.84
C VAL A 82 -0.62 -9.07 -11.57
N GLU A 83 0.18 -9.54 -12.51
CA GLU A 83 1.65 -9.53 -12.40
C GLU A 83 2.26 -8.20 -12.83
N SER A 84 1.59 -7.48 -13.74
CA SER A 84 2.09 -6.25 -14.32
C SER A 84 0.96 -5.25 -14.57
N GLY A 85 1.33 -4.06 -15.00
CA GLY A 85 0.40 -2.99 -15.34
C GLY A 85 0.75 -1.67 -14.65
N ARG A 86 0.13 -0.60 -15.12
CA ARG A 86 0.37 0.76 -14.62
C ARG A 86 -0.35 0.96 -13.29
N ALA A 87 0.40 0.99 -12.19
CA ALA A 87 -0.14 1.16 -10.84
C ALA A 87 -1.03 2.41 -10.72
N ALA A 88 -0.64 3.53 -11.33
CA ALA A 88 -1.43 4.77 -11.33
C ALA A 88 -2.86 4.55 -11.85
N LEU A 89 -3.01 3.86 -12.98
CA LEU A 89 -4.35 3.59 -13.55
C LEU A 89 -5.19 2.65 -12.68
N MET A 90 -4.55 1.74 -11.96
CA MET A 90 -5.24 0.87 -11.00
C MET A 90 -5.68 1.64 -9.77
N MET A 91 -4.81 2.53 -9.27
CA MET A 91 -5.15 3.42 -8.16
C MET A 91 -6.32 4.34 -8.53
N ASP A 92 -6.23 5.09 -9.63
CA ASP A 92 -7.24 6.09 -10.03
C ASP A 92 -8.66 5.52 -10.20
N ARG A 93 -8.80 4.21 -10.24
CA ARG A 93 -10.08 3.50 -10.44
C ARG A 93 -10.49 2.65 -9.24
N SER A 94 -9.72 2.66 -8.17
CA SER A 94 -10.00 1.89 -6.96
C SER A 94 -10.86 2.70 -5.98
N GLU A 95 -11.71 2.01 -5.23
CA GLU A 95 -12.48 2.60 -4.12
C GLU A 95 -11.61 2.83 -2.88
N GLY A 96 -10.46 2.16 -2.82
CA GLY A 96 -9.47 2.28 -1.76
C GLY A 96 -8.30 1.34 -1.97
N MET A 97 -7.30 1.48 -1.12
CA MET A 97 -6.09 0.64 -1.14
C MET A 97 -5.85 0.03 0.23
N VAL A 98 -5.44 -1.23 0.24
CA VAL A 98 -4.83 -1.86 1.42
C VAL A 98 -3.34 -2.03 1.11
N VAL A 99 -2.48 -1.60 2.01
CA VAL A 99 -1.03 -1.74 1.90
C VAL A 99 -0.47 -2.33 3.18
N LEU A 100 0.66 -3.01 3.10
CA LEU A 100 1.35 -3.41 4.33
C LEU A 100 1.91 -2.14 5.01
N ASN A 101 2.94 -1.56 4.43
CA ASN A 101 3.54 -0.28 4.83
C ASN A 101 4.31 0.40 3.67
N SER A 102 3.96 0.04 2.45
CA SER A 102 4.62 0.48 1.22
C SER A 102 4.44 1.97 0.96
N THR A 103 5.49 2.62 0.48
CA THR A 103 5.46 4.03 0.05
C THR A 103 4.45 4.31 -1.09
N ILE A 104 3.98 3.29 -1.80
CA ILE A 104 2.90 3.45 -2.78
C ILE A 104 1.59 3.94 -2.12
N GLY A 105 1.41 3.71 -0.82
CA GLY A 105 0.31 4.27 -0.05
C GLY A 105 0.30 5.80 -0.08
N ILE A 106 1.46 6.46 0.00
CA ILE A 106 1.57 7.93 -0.15
C ILE A 106 1.04 8.37 -1.51
N SER A 107 1.37 7.62 -2.57
CA SER A 107 0.85 7.90 -3.92
C SER A 107 -0.68 7.75 -4.02
N GLY A 108 -1.26 6.85 -3.24
CA GLY A 108 -2.72 6.71 -3.09
C GLY A 108 -3.32 7.92 -2.38
N LEU A 109 -2.74 8.32 -1.23
CA LEU A 109 -3.18 9.48 -0.46
C LEU A 109 -3.14 10.77 -1.30
N GLN A 110 -2.07 10.97 -2.09
CA GLN A 110 -1.93 12.11 -3.01
C GLN A 110 -3.01 12.16 -4.09
N ARG A 111 -3.64 11.04 -4.40
CA ARG A 111 -4.78 10.92 -5.33
C ARG A 111 -6.14 11.02 -4.62
N GLY A 112 -6.13 11.26 -3.31
CA GLY A 112 -7.36 11.29 -2.51
C GLY A 112 -8.02 9.91 -2.33
N ILE A 113 -7.26 8.83 -2.50
CA ILE A 113 -7.74 7.46 -2.36
C ILE A 113 -7.65 7.05 -0.89
N PRO A 114 -8.70 6.45 -0.31
CA PRO A 114 -8.63 5.84 1.01
C PRO A 114 -7.52 4.80 1.08
N VAL A 115 -6.68 4.85 2.10
CA VAL A 115 -5.58 3.90 2.30
C VAL A 115 -5.69 3.27 3.68
N TYR A 116 -5.60 1.95 3.75
CA TYR A 116 -5.49 1.18 4.98
C TYR A 116 -4.11 0.54 5.10
N CYS A 117 -3.43 0.75 6.21
CA CYS A 117 -2.13 0.16 6.52
C CYS A 117 -2.33 -1.03 7.47
N VAL A 118 -2.00 -2.25 7.01
CA VAL A 118 -2.03 -3.44 7.88
C VAL A 118 -0.72 -3.65 8.66
N GLY A 119 0.31 -2.87 8.36
CA GLY A 119 1.58 -2.80 9.08
C GLY A 119 1.88 -1.36 9.51
N THR A 120 2.94 -1.20 10.29
CA THR A 120 3.37 0.12 10.78
C THR A 120 3.90 0.98 9.63
N SER A 121 3.33 2.16 9.45
CA SER A 121 3.72 3.11 8.40
C SER A 121 3.79 4.54 8.93
N ILE A 122 4.75 5.33 8.43
CA ILE A 122 4.93 6.73 8.82
C ILE A 122 3.76 7.63 8.45
N TYR A 123 2.91 7.21 7.52
CA TYR A 123 1.71 7.94 7.09
C TYR A 123 0.40 7.34 7.64
N ALA A 124 0.48 6.28 8.45
CA ALA A 124 -0.65 5.75 9.21
C ALA A 124 -0.91 6.68 10.42
N VAL A 125 -1.42 7.86 10.13
CA VAL A 125 -1.76 8.89 11.11
C VAL A 125 -3.17 9.36 10.87
N ARG A 126 -3.84 9.75 11.94
CA ARG A 126 -5.24 10.20 11.93
C ARG A 126 -5.50 11.26 10.87
N GLY A 127 -6.50 11.00 10.05
CA GLY A 127 -6.88 11.88 8.94
C GLY A 127 -6.06 11.69 7.66
N LEU A 128 -5.12 10.74 7.61
CA LEU A 128 -4.42 10.35 6.39
C LEU A 128 -4.76 8.94 5.95
N ALA A 129 -4.25 7.93 6.63
CA ALA A 129 -4.51 6.54 6.35
C ALA A 129 -5.07 5.86 7.58
N SER A 130 -6.02 4.95 7.37
CA SER A 130 -6.53 4.10 8.44
C SER A 130 -5.50 3.03 8.82
N SER A 131 -5.53 2.62 10.08
CA SER A 131 -4.76 1.50 10.62
C SER A 131 -5.59 0.80 11.70
N GLN A 132 -5.13 -0.34 12.19
CA GLN A 132 -5.82 -1.09 13.25
C GLN A 132 -6.08 -0.27 14.52
N GLU A 133 -5.28 0.77 14.77
CA GLU A 133 -5.46 1.64 15.93
C GLU A 133 -6.68 2.57 15.81
N GLU A 134 -7.09 2.88 14.59
CA GLU A 134 -8.18 3.83 14.31
C GLU A 134 -9.45 3.17 13.77
N GLN A 135 -9.31 2.14 12.97
CA GLN A 135 -10.41 1.45 12.29
C GLN A 135 -10.05 0.00 12.05
N ASP A 136 -10.96 -0.94 12.28
CA ASP A 136 -10.75 -2.32 11.88
C ASP A 136 -10.71 -2.45 10.35
N LEU A 137 -9.90 -3.38 9.82
CA LEU A 137 -9.86 -3.67 8.40
C LEU A 137 -11.23 -4.14 7.88
N ASP A 138 -11.99 -4.83 8.71
CA ASP A 138 -13.33 -5.31 8.38
C ASP A 138 -14.29 -4.15 8.13
N ASP A 139 -14.19 -3.07 8.90
CA ASP A 139 -15.00 -1.86 8.71
C ASP A 139 -14.55 -1.04 7.50
N PHE A 140 -13.25 -1.06 7.18
CA PHE A 140 -12.70 -0.31 6.05
C PHE A 140 -13.33 -0.71 4.71
N TRP A 141 -13.68 -1.97 4.50
CA TRP A 141 -14.28 -2.42 3.25
C TRP A 141 -15.63 -1.78 2.94
N SER A 142 -16.36 -1.37 3.98
CA SER A 142 -17.68 -0.74 3.85
C SER A 142 -17.66 0.77 4.05
N ASN A 143 -16.64 1.28 4.75
CA ASN A 143 -16.52 2.69 5.11
C ASN A 143 -15.08 3.23 4.95
N PRO A 144 -14.52 3.19 3.74
CA PRO A 144 -13.16 3.67 3.49
C PRO A 144 -13.07 5.19 3.64
N GLN A 145 -12.21 5.67 4.54
CA GLN A 145 -12.06 7.09 4.82
C GLN A 145 -11.05 7.74 3.87
N LYS A 146 -11.47 8.82 3.19
CA LYS A 146 -10.57 9.62 2.35
C LYS A 146 -9.59 10.42 3.19
N PRO A 147 -8.35 10.63 2.71
CA PRO A 147 -7.39 11.47 3.42
C PRO A 147 -7.88 12.91 3.50
N CYS A 148 -7.64 13.55 4.64
CA CYS A 148 -7.86 14.98 4.81
C CYS A 148 -6.81 15.77 4.02
N PRO A 149 -7.19 16.63 3.07
CA PRO A 149 -6.24 17.36 2.22
C PRO A 149 -5.30 18.28 3.00
N GLU A 150 -5.75 18.83 4.10
CA GLU A 150 -4.95 19.71 4.96
C GLU A 150 -3.89 18.90 5.71
N THR A 151 -4.28 17.79 6.32
CA THR A 151 -3.36 16.87 7.00
C THR A 151 -2.32 16.33 6.04
N LEU A 152 -2.72 15.99 4.79
CA LEU A 152 -1.80 15.52 3.76
C LEU A 152 -0.76 16.58 3.41
N ARG A 153 -1.17 17.83 3.20
CA ARG A 153 -0.23 18.95 2.93
C ARG A 153 0.76 19.15 4.07
N HIS A 154 0.31 19.08 5.32
CA HIS A 154 1.19 19.18 6.48
C HIS A 154 2.17 18.02 6.57
N PHE A 155 1.69 16.79 6.38
CA PHE A 155 2.54 15.59 6.34
C PHE A 155 3.62 15.71 5.25
N GLU A 156 3.26 16.07 4.02
CA GLU A 156 4.21 16.24 2.92
C GLU A 156 5.25 17.32 3.21
N LYS A 157 4.84 18.43 3.83
CA LYS A 157 5.77 19.50 4.24
C LYS A 157 6.78 18.98 5.28
N VAL A 158 6.30 18.28 6.31
CA VAL A 158 7.17 17.69 7.34
C VAL A 158 8.12 16.66 6.71
N LEU A 159 7.60 15.76 5.87
CA LEU A 159 8.39 14.76 5.17
C LEU A 159 9.52 15.40 4.34
N LYS A 160 9.19 16.42 3.53
CA LYS A 160 10.17 17.16 2.72
C LYS A 160 11.22 17.86 3.59
N CYS A 161 10.78 18.57 4.63
CA CYS A 161 11.69 19.38 5.46
C CYS A 161 12.56 18.53 6.41
N ARG A 162 12.06 17.38 6.87
CA ARG A 162 12.74 16.59 7.92
C ARG A 162 13.49 15.38 7.41
N THR A 163 13.03 14.75 6.33
CA THR A 163 13.55 13.45 5.89
C THR A 163 14.12 13.43 4.48
N LEU A 164 13.70 14.36 3.63
CA LEU A 164 14.17 14.40 2.24
C LEU A 164 15.24 15.48 2.05
N ILE A 165 16.21 15.14 1.21
CA ILE A 165 17.27 16.05 0.74
C ILE A 165 17.08 16.19 -0.77
N ASN A 166 17.18 17.41 -1.28
CA ASN A 166 17.12 17.65 -2.71
C ASN A 166 18.32 16.99 -3.41
N GLY A 167 18.06 16.34 -4.53
CA GLY A 167 19.08 15.70 -5.32
C GLY A 167 18.67 14.30 -5.78
N ASN A 168 19.57 13.67 -6.50
CA ASN A 168 19.45 12.27 -6.94
C ASN A 168 20.83 11.69 -7.20
N PHE A 169 20.92 10.38 -7.42
CA PHE A 169 22.18 9.67 -7.69
C PHE A 169 22.42 9.41 -9.20
N TYR A 170 21.61 9.98 -10.07
CA TYR A 170 21.61 9.68 -11.50
C TYR A 170 22.21 10.78 -12.37
N THR A 171 22.37 11.99 -11.83
CA THR A 171 22.93 13.14 -12.54
C THR A 171 23.97 13.83 -11.68
N GLU A 172 24.97 14.44 -12.31
CA GLU A 172 26.04 15.20 -11.63
C GLU A 172 25.47 16.32 -10.75
N GLU A 173 24.54 17.09 -11.29
CA GLU A 173 23.82 18.15 -10.57
C GLU A 173 23.02 17.59 -9.39
N GLY A 174 22.34 16.45 -9.57
CA GLY A 174 21.60 15.78 -8.51
C GLY A 174 22.50 15.31 -7.36
N VAL A 175 23.66 14.76 -7.67
CA VAL A 175 24.67 14.36 -6.67
C VAL A 175 25.21 15.57 -5.91
N ARG A 176 25.52 16.66 -6.62
CA ARG A 176 26.00 17.92 -6.01
C ARG A 176 24.98 18.48 -5.00
N LEU A 177 23.70 18.56 -5.39
CA LEU A 177 22.62 19.02 -4.51
C LEU A 177 22.43 18.09 -3.31
N ALA A 178 22.52 16.77 -3.51
CA ALA A 178 22.40 15.81 -2.41
C ALA A 178 23.53 15.96 -1.40
N ILE A 179 24.79 16.11 -1.85
CA ILE A 179 25.95 16.33 -0.99
C ILE A 179 25.78 17.63 -0.18
N GLN A 180 25.42 18.73 -0.83
CA GLN A 180 25.19 20.01 -0.16
C GLN A 180 24.11 19.87 0.93
N GLY A 181 22.96 19.28 0.61
CA GLY A 181 21.87 19.11 1.57
C GLY A 181 22.22 18.17 2.73
N VAL A 182 23.08 17.16 2.52
CA VAL A 182 23.60 16.32 3.61
C VAL A 182 24.50 17.14 4.52
N MET A 183 25.46 17.88 3.95
CA MET A 183 26.41 18.69 4.74
C MET A 183 25.68 19.74 5.60
N GLU A 184 24.64 20.39 5.07
CA GLU A 184 23.82 21.35 5.83
C GLU A 184 23.07 20.74 7.01
N ARG A 185 22.83 19.40 7.00
CA ARG A 185 22.10 18.70 8.07
C ARG A 185 22.97 18.08 9.15
N ILE A 186 24.23 17.84 8.85
CA ILE A 186 25.19 17.25 9.82
C ILE A 186 26.14 18.29 10.43
N ALA A 187 26.15 19.52 9.90
CA ALA A 187 26.84 20.67 10.48
C ALA A 187 26.04 21.27 11.63
#